data_6acee394fb6c66106762badb9e7e3a31
#
_entry.id   6acee394fb6c66106762badb9e7e3a31
#
_cell.length_a   1.000
_cell.length_b   1.000
_cell.length_c   1.000
_cell.angle_alpha   90.00
_cell.angle_beta   90.00
_cell.angle_gamma   90.00
#
_symmetry.space_group_name_H-M   'P 1'
#
loop_
_entity.id
_entity.type
_entity.pdbx_description
1 polymer ?
#
loop_
_entity_poly.entity_id
_entity_poly.type
_entity_poly.pdbx_seq_one_letter_code
_entity_poly.pdbx_strand_id
1 'polypeptide(L)'
;YNAISFNGNKIITGSSGGMLLTDDLEAANKVRKWSTQSRENAPWYQHEELGYNYRMSNVIAGVVRGQFPYLEEHIAQKKAIYEGYKSGFKDLPVTMNPFDARHSEPNYWLSCLLIDEDAMCKQVCGECDALYISESGKSCPTEILEKLAQYNAEGRPVWKPMHMQPIYRMNGFVTR
;
A
#
# COMPACT_ATOMS: atom_id res chain seq x y z
N TYR A 1 6.71 14.95 5.89
CA TYR A 1 5.49 14.74 5.10
C TYR A 1 5.01 13.31 5.26
N ASN A 2 3.73 13.11 5.60
CA ASN A 2 3.08 11.79 5.65
C ASN A 2 1.85 11.81 4.76
N ALA A 3 1.70 10.80 3.90
CA ALA A 3 0.54 10.60 3.06
C ALA A 3 -0.30 9.43 3.61
N ILE A 4 -1.56 9.70 3.91
CA ILE A 4 -2.52 8.70 4.38
C ILE A 4 -3.51 8.42 3.25
N SER A 5 -3.79 7.14 3.02
CA SER A 5 -4.77 6.69 2.03
C SER A 5 -6.03 6.18 2.72
N PHE A 6 -7.18 6.59 2.21
CA PHE A 6 -8.50 6.07 2.58
C PHE A 6 -9.15 5.25 1.45
N ASN A 7 -8.32 4.67 0.59
CA ASN A 7 -8.80 3.78 -0.46
C ASN A 7 -9.59 2.59 0.10
N GLY A 8 -10.42 1.94 -0.73
CA GLY A 8 -11.40 0.93 -0.33
C GLY A 8 -10.86 -0.27 0.46
N ASN A 9 -9.56 -0.58 0.32
CA ASN A 9 -8.91 -1.70 0.99
C ASN A 9 -8.13 -1.31 2.26
N LYS A 10 -8.21 -0.06 2.72
CA LYS A 10 -7.47 0.39 3.91
C LYS A 10 -8.22 0.07 5.20
N ILE A 11 -7.50 0.10 6.34
CA ILE A 11 -8.07 -0.18 7.68
C ILE A 11 -9.19 0.81 8.01
N ILE A 12 -8.99 2.09 7.69
CA ILE A 12 -10.02 3.12 7.66
C ILE A 12 -10.23 3.48 6.18
N THR A 13 -11.43 3.36 5.69
CA THR A 13 -11.72 3.56 4.26
C THR A 13 -12.84 4.54 4.01
N GLY A 14 -12.68 5.37 2.99
CA GLY A 14 -13.73 6.18 2.36
C GLY A 14 -14.07 5.70 0.95
N SER A 15 -13.65 4.48 0.56
CA SER A 15 -13.64 4.00 -0.83
C SER A 15 -12.65 4.77 -1.73
N SER A 16 -12.40 6.02 -1.43
CA SER A 16 -11.44 6.91 -2.08
C SER A 16 -10.94 7.97 -1.10
N GLY A 17 -10.02 8.82 -1.54
CA GLY A 17 -9.51 9.92 -0.75
C GLY A 17 -8.21 9.62 -0.04
N GLY A 18 -7.65 10.65 0.54
CA GLY A 18 -6.39 10.62 1.28
C GLY A 18 -6.17 11.90 2.04
N MET A 19 -5.08 11.96 2.78
CA MET A 19 -4.72 13.10 3.61
C MET A 19 -3.20 13.31 3.57
N LEU A 20 -2.78 14.55 3.49
CA LEU A 20 -1.41 14.96 3.76
C LEU A 20 -1.31 15.46 5.21
N LEU A 21 -0.34 14.94 5.96
CA LEU A 21 0.05 15.45 7.27
C LEU A 21 1.45 16.07 7.15
N THR A 22 1.60 17.30 7.62
CA THR A 22 2.87 18.02 7.58
C THR A 22 2.87 19.18 8.56
N ASP A 23 4.04 19.51 9.11
CA ASP A 23 4.26 20.72 9.89
C ASP A 23 4.64 21.93 9.01
N ASP A 24 4.87 21.70 7.72
CA ASP A 24 5.13 22.72 6.71
C ASP A 24 3.82 23.35 6.25
N LEU A 25 3.53 24.54 6.78
CA LEU A 25 2.29 25.27 6.50
C LEU A 25 2.23 25.75 5.04
N GLU A 26 3.34 26.10 4.42
CA GLU A 26 3.41 26.51 3.04
C GLU A 26 2.99 25.36 2.11
N ALA A 27 3.59 24.18 2.31
CA ALA A 27 3.25 22.97 1.59
C ALA A 27 1.79 22.56 1.82
N ALA A 28 1.28 22.65 3.05
CA ALA A 28 -0.11 22.33 3.36
C ALA A 28 -1.09 23.25 2.58
N ASN A 29 -0.80 24.56 2.55
CA ASN A 29 -1.61 25.54 1.80
C ASN A 29 -1.50 25.31 0.30
N LYS A 30 -0.32 24.95 -0.21
CA LYS A 30 -0.12 24.65 -1.64
C LYS A 30 -0.93 23.43 -2.07
N VAL A 31 -0.86 22.35 -1.29
CA VAL A 31 -1.65 21.12 -1.57
C VAL A 31 -3.16 21.40 -1.46
N ARG A 32 -3.58 22.21 -0.49
CA ARG A 32 -4.98 22.62 -0.39
C ARG A 32 -5.44 23.40 -1.63
N LYS A 33 -4.63 24.32 -2.12
CA LYS A 33 -4.91 25.08 -3.35
C LYS A 33 -5.00 24.14 -4.55
N TRP A 34 -4.01 23.28 -4.76
CA TRP A 34 -4.00 22.32 -5.87
C TRP A 34 -5.19 21.37 -5.84
N SER A 35 -5.58 20.86 -4.67
CA SER A 35 -6.69 19.92 -4.54
C SER A 35 -8.05 20.54 -4.82
N THR A 36 -8.14 21.89 -4.83
CA THR A 36 -9.34 22.66 -5.10
C THR A 36 -9.23 23.47 -6.41
N GLN A 37 -8.62 22.85 -7.43
CA GLN A 37 -8.51 23.40 -8.79
C GLN A 37 -7.58 24.61 -8.92
N SER A 38 -6.74 24.93 -7.93
CA SER A 38 -5.90 26.16 -7.91
C SER A 38 -6.70 27.43 -8.18
N ARG A 39 -7.93 27.47 -7.68
CA ARG A 39 -8.81 28.62 -7.89
C ARG A 39 -8.32 29.82 -7.08
N GLU A 40 -8.22 30.98 -7.74
CA GLU A 40 -7.87 32.25 -7.12
C GLU A 40 -9.11 32.91 -6.43
N ASN A 41 -8.83 33.80 -5.49
CA ASN A 41 -9.87 34.58 -4.82
C ASN A 41 -10.32 35.75 -5.70
N ALA A 42 -11.16 35.46 -6.69
CA ALA A 42 -11.74 36.42 -7.63
C ALA A 42 -13.24 36.20 -7.76
N PRO A 43 -14.04 37.22 -8.18
CA PRO A 43 -15.48 37.07 -8.44
C PRO A 43 -15.82 36.10 -9.58
N TRP A 44 -14.85 35.79 -10.41
CA TRP A 44 -14.94 34.85 -11.52
C TRP A 44 -13.98 33.65 -11.30
N TYR A 45 -14.04 32.62 -12.16
CA TYR A 45 -13.09 31.52 -12.16
C TYR A 45 -11.76 32.01 -12.76
N GLN A 46 -10.75 32.11 -11.91
CA GLN A 46 -9.39 32.48 -12.30
C GLN A 46 -8.41 31.42 -11.77
N HIS A 47 -7.48 31.04 -12.59
CA HIS A 47 -6.46 30.02 -12.30
C HIS A 47 -5.12 30.53 -12.83
N GLU A 48 -4.14 30.71 -11.94
CA GLU A 48 -2.78 31.14 -12.30
C GLU A 48 -1.83 29.96 -12.42
N GLU A 49 -2.29 28.79 -11.99
CA GLU A 49 -1.53 27.54 -12.06
C GLU A 49 -2.46 26.33 -12.21
N LEU A 50 -1.88 25.18 -12.64
CA LEU A 50 -2.63 23.95 -12.76
C LEU A 50 -3.11 23.46 -11.38
N GLY A 51 -4.36 23.05 -11.29
CA GLY A 51 -4.95 22.43 -10.12
C GLY A 51 -5.82 21.24 -10.47
N TYR A 52 -6.30 20.56 -9.44
CA TYR A 52 -7.02 19.30 -9.56
C TYR A 52 -8.29 19.30 -8.72
N ASN A 53 -9.25 18.48 -9.09
CA ASN A 53 -10.42 18.22 -8.26
C ASN A 53 -10.16 16.99 -7.37
N TYR A 54 -9.29 17.15 -6.36
CA TYR A 54 -8.83 16.07 -5.49
C TYR A 54 -9.28 16.24 -4.03
N ARG A 55 -10.04 17.29 -3.73
CA ARG A 55 -10.50 17.46 -2.36
C ARG A 55 -11.56 16.42 -2.01
N MET A 56 -11.34 15.73 -0.90
CA MET A 56 -12.31 14.80 -0.34
C MET A 56 -13.64 15.49 -0.07
N SER A 57 -14.74 14.88 -0.49
CA SER A 57 -16.08 15.38 -0.19
C SER A 57 -16.43 15.24 1.29
N ASN A 58 -17.36 16.05 1.79
CA ASN A 58 -17.84 15.95 3.17
C ASN A 58 -18.49 14.59 3.46
N VAL A 59 -19.11 13.94 2.46
CA VAL A 59 -19.70 12.61 2.60
C VAL A 59 -18.60 11.59 2.92
N ILE A 60 -17.54 11.57 2.10
CA ILE A 60 -16.40 10.67 2.32
C ILE A 60 -15.69 10.99 3.64
N ALA A 61 -15.49 12.27 3.96
CA ALA A 61 -14.91 12.68 5.23
C ALA A 61 -15.75 12.21 6.43
N GLY A 62 -17.09 12.24 6.31
CA GLY A 62 -18.01 11.71 7.31
C GLY A 62 -17.88 10.21 7.51
N VAL A 63 -17.79 9.44 6.41
CA VAL A 63 -17.58 7.98 6.45
C VAL A 63 -16.24 7.63 7.12
N VAL A 64 -15.15 8.31 6.76
CA VAL A 64 -13.83 8.12 7.38
C VAL A 64 -13.86 8.47 8.86
N ARG A 65 -14.44 9.62 9.21
CA ARG A 65 -14.57 10.08 10.60
C ARG A 65 -15.37 9.10 11.46
N GLY A 66 -16.45 8.53 10.91
CA GLY A 66 -17.29 7.55 11.62
C GLY A 66 -16.57 6.25 11.97
N GLN A 67 -15.52 5.88 11.22
CA GLN A 67 -14.72 4.68 11.49
C GLN A 67 -13.56 4.94 12.44
N PHE A 68 -13.12 6.19 12.58
CA PHE A 68 -11.93 6.53 13.37
C PHE A 68 -11.99 6.06 14.84
N PRO A 69 -13.11 6.11 15.57
CA PRO A 69 -13.20 5.57 16.91
C PRO A 69 -12.90 4.07 17.04
N TYR A 70 -13.01 3.32 15.94
CA TYR A 70 -12.78 1.86 15.90
C TYR A 70 -11.39 1.48 15.35
N LEU A 71 -10.49 2.46 15.15
CA LEU A 71 -9.17 2.22 14.56
C LEU A 71 -8.38 1.16 15.32
N GLU A 72 -8.29 1.29 16.63
CA GLU A 72 -7.53 0.36 17.49
C GLU A 72 -8.14 -1.05 17.48
N GLU A 73 -9.46 -1.16 17.44
CA GLU A 73 -10.14 -2.44 17.29
C GLU A 73 -9.82 -3.10 15.95
N HIS A 74 -9.85 -2.33 14.86
CA HIS A 74 -9.49 -2.84 13.53
C HIS A 74 -8.02 -3.28 13.44
N ILE A 75 -7.10 -2.55 14.07
CA ILE A 75 -5.69 -2.93 14.15
C ILE A 75 -5.55 -4.23 14.94
N ALA A 76 -6.23 -4.37 16.09
CA ALA A 76 -6.19 -5.59 16.88
C ALA A 76 -6.72 -6.81 16.11
N GLN A 77 -7.81 -6.66 15.35
CA GLN A 77 -8.35 -7.70 14.49
C GLN A 77 -7.34 -8.10 13.39
N LYS A 78 -6.69 -7.13 12.73
CA LYS A 78 -5.66 -7.39 11.73
C LYS A 78 -4.45 -8.10 12.32
N LYS A 79 -4.03 -7.70 13.52
CA LYS A 79 -2.95 -8.36 14.26
C LYS A 79 -3.29 -9.83 14.57
N ALA A 80 -4.51 -10.09 15.02
CA ALA A 80 -4.96 -11.46 15.32
C ALA A 80 -4.93 -12.35 14.06
N ILE A 81 -5.33 -11.83 12.90
CA ILE A 81 -5.24 -12.52 11.61
C ILE A 81 -3.77 -12.81 11.27
N TYR A 82 -2.89 -11.81 11.39
CA TYR A 82 -1.46 -11.97 11.14
C TYR A 82 -0.82 -13.05 12.03
N GLU A 83 -1.10 -13.03 13.34
CA GLU A 83 -0.58 -14.03 14.29
C GLU A 83 -1.14 -15.44 13.99
N GLY A 84 -2.39 -15.54 13.53
CA GLY A 84 -2.98 -16.78 13.06
C GLY A 84 -2.22 -17.39 11.88
N TYR A 85 -1.93 -16.58 10.85
CA TYR A 85 -1.10 -17.00 9.71
C TYR A 85 0.32 -17.37 10.15
N LYS A 86 0.96 -16.53 10.96
CA LYS A 86 2.31 -16.77 11.47
C LYS A 86 2.41 -18.11 12.23
N SER A 87 1.42 -18.40 13.04
CA SER A 87 1.32 -19.69 13.74
C SER A 87 1.10 -20.86 12.78
N GLY A 88 0.21 -20.69 11.79
CA GLY A 88 -0.08 -21.73 10.78
C GLY A 88 1.10 -22.06 9.87
N PHE A 89 1.96 -21.09 9.60
CA PHE A 89 3.10 -21.22 8.69
C PHE A 89 4.45 -21.46 9.38
N LYS A 90 4.46 -21.64 10.71
CA LYS A 90 5.69 -21.75 11.52
C LYS A 90 6.69 -22.83 11.06
N ASP A 91 6.18 -23.92 10.45
CA ASP A 91 6.97 -25.05 9.98
C ASP A 91 7.22 -25.02 8.46
N LEU A 92 6.81 -23.93 7.79
CA LEU A 92 7.03 -23.73 6.37
C LEU A 92 8.22 -22.78 6.14
N PRO A 93 8.94 -22.92 5.01
CA PRO A 93 10.07 -22.07 4.67
C PRO A 93 9.60 -20.70 4.18
N VAL A 94 8.95 -19.94 5.05
CA VAL A 94 8.42 -18.60 4.76
C VAL A 94 8.60 -17.67 5.95
N THR A 95 8.80 -16.40 5.66
CA THR A 95 8.88 -15.33 6.65
C THR A 95 7.69 -14.37 6.46
N MET A 96 7.04 -14.00 7.57
CA MET A 96 5.90 -13.08 7.55
C MET A 96 6.36 -11.65 7.84
N ASN A 97 5.88 -10.67 7.06
CA ASN A 97 6.00 -9.21 7.30
C ASN A 97 7.25 -8.81 8.12
N PRO A 98 8.49 -8.96 7.64
CA PRO A 98 9.66 -8.60 8.43
C PRO A 98 9.64 -7.12 8.79
N PHE A 99 9.82 -6.81 10.06
CA PHE A 99 9.90 -5.43 10.56
C PHE A 99 10.82 -5.34 11.78
N ASP A 100 11.42 -4.18 12.00
CA ASP A 100 12.22 -3.93 13.21
C ASP A 100 11.32 -3.37 14.32
N ALA A 101 10.95 -4.23 15.26
CA ALA A 101 10.09 -3.88 16.39
C ALA A 101 10.68 -2.80 17.32
N ARG A 102 11.98 -2.47 17.21
CA ARG A 102 12.61 -1.40 18.00
C ARG A 102 12.32 -0.01 17.44
N HIS A 103 12.03 0.07 16.13
CA HIS A 103 11.88 1.34 15.41
C HIS A 103 10.54 1.47 14.67
N SER A 104 9.71 0.42 14.68
CA SER A 104 8.44 0.43 13.96
C SER A 104 7.36 -0.36 14.68
N GLU A 105 6.14 0.13 14.59
CA GLU A 105 4.92 -0.54 15.04
C GLU A 105 3.98 -0.69 13.84
N PRO A 106 3.85 -1.90 13.29
CA PRO A 106 2.99 -2.13 12.14
C PRO A 106 1.52 -2.12 12.53
N ASN A 107 0.66 -1.65 11.64
CA ASN A 107 -0.79 -1.74 11.80
C ASN A 107 -1.38 -3.04 11.22
N TYR A 108 -0.55 -3.94 10.74
CA TYR A 108 -0.92 -5.26 10.17
C TYR A 108 -1.95 -5.19 9.03
N TRP A 109 -1.99 -4.09 8.31
CA TRP A 109 -2.94 -3.89 7.20
C TRP A 109 -3.01 -5.08 6.24
N LEU A 110 -1.87 -5.61 5.86
CA LEU A 110 -1.76 -6.81 5.03
C LEU A 110 -0.83 -7.83 5.70
N SER A 111 -1.15 -9.10 5.49
CA SER A 111 -0.27 -10.23 5.83
C SER A 111 0.50 -10.62 4.58
N CYS A 112 1.82 -10.34 4.58
CA CYS A 112 2.70 -10.66 3.46
C CYS A 112 3.58 -11.86 3.79
N LEU A 113 3.78 -12.73 2.79
CA LEU A 113 4.68 -13.88 2.85
C LEU A 113 5.90 -13.61 2.01
N LEU A 114 7.08 -13.86 2.56
CA LEU A 114 8.31 -14.02 1.82
C LEU A 114 8.69 -15.49 1.84
N ILE A 115 8.90 -16.09 0.68
CA ILE A 115 9.41 -17.44 0.55
C ILE A 115 10.90 -17.37 0.84
N ASP A 116 11.41 -18.26 1.69
CA ASP A 116 12.83 -18.33 2.02
C ASP A 116 13.65 -18.65 0.76
N GLU A 117 14.82 -18.05 0.63
CA GLU A 117 15.65 -18.13 -0.58
C GLU A 117 15.93 -19.56 -1.00
N ASP A 118 16.24 -20.43 -0.05
CA ASP A 118 16.53 -21.83 -0.30
C ASP A 118 15.32 -22.65 -0.79
N ALA A 119 14.10 -22.20 -0.50
CA ALA A 119 12.86 -22.84 -0.92
C ALA A 119 12.29 -22.25 -2.23
N MET A 120 12.76 -21.08 -2.63
CA MET A 120 12.25 -20.34 -3.78
C MET A 120 12.62 -21.03 -5.10
N CYS A 121 11.66 -21.06 -6.04
CA CYS A 121 11.93 -21.45 -7.42
C CYS A 121 12.77 -20.38 -8.15
N LYS A 122 13.30 -20.72 -9.33
CA LYS A 122 14.12 -19.80 -10.11
C LYS A 122 13.33 -18.57 -10.50
N GLN A 123 13.89 -17.40 -10.16
CA GLN A 123 13.38 -16.11 -10.61
C GLN A 123 14.24 -15.57 -11.74
N VAL A 124 13.61 -15.14 -12.83
CA VAL A 124 14.24 -14.42 -13.93
C VAL A 124 13.73 -13.00 -13.89
N CYS A 125 14.63 -12.06 -13.59
CA CYS A 125 14.30 -10.64 -13.57
C CYS A 125 14.69 -10.02 -14.91
N GLY A 126 13.68 -9.50 -15.65
CA GLY A 126 13.88 -8.54 -16.71
C GLY A 126 13.88 -7.11 -16.18
N GLU A 127 14.05 -6.12 -17.04
CA GLU A 127 14.02 -4.70 -16.63
C GLU A 127 12.70 -4.29 -15.98
N CYS A 128 11.59 -4.87 -16.43
CA CYS A 128 10.25 -4.54 -15.96
C CYS A 128 9.44 -5.73 -15.44
N ASP A 129 9.95 -6.96 -15.58
CA ASP A 129 9.21 -8.18 -15.26
C ASP A 129 10.03 -9.10 -14.37
N ALA A 130 9.33 -9.75 -13.40
CA ALA A 130 9.85 -10.89 -12.68
C ALA A 130 9.05 -12.12 -13.12
N LEU A 131 9.72 -13.08 -13.74
CA LEU A 131 9.14 -14.36 -14.12
C LEU A 131 9.63 -15.43 -13.15
N TYR A 132 8.72 -16.29 -12.70
CA TYR A 132 9.02 -17.42 -11.86
C TYR A 132 8.94 -18.69 -12.70
N ILE A 133 10.02 -19.49 -12.67
CA ILE A 133 10.07 -20.76 -13.37
C ILE A 133 9.86 -21.86 -12.34
N SER A 134 8.75 -22.58 -12.48
CA SER A 134 8.44 -23.72 -11.60
C SER A 134 9.53 -24.77 -11.64
N GLU A 135 9.92 -25.26 -10.46
CA GLU A 135 10.91 -26.29 -10.26
C GLU A 135 10.39 -27.32 -9.25
N SER A 136 10.65 -28.61 -9.51
CA SER A 136 10.25 -29.67 -8.59
C SER A 136 10.93 -29.51 -7.23
N GLY A 137 10.14 -29.58 -6.15
CA GLY A 137 10.62 -29.41 -4.77
C GLY A 137 10.89 -27.96 -4.35
N LYS A 138 10.55 -26.99 -5.17
CA LYS A 138 10.64 -25.54 -4.86
C LYS A 138 9.27 -24.90 -4.81
N SER A 139 9.16 -23.81 -4.09
CA SER A 139 7.95 -22.99 -3.99
C SER A 139 7.92 -21.92 -5.07
N CYS A 140 6.88 -21.94 -5.89
CA CYS A 140 6.67 -20.96 -6.94
C CYS A 140 5.53 -19.98 -6.53
N PRO A 141 5.78 -18.67 -6.47
CA PRO A 141 4.74 -17.69 -6.12
C PRO A 141 3.48 -17.77 -6.99
N THR A 142 3.64 -18.00 -8.29
CA THR A 142 2.51 -18.13 -9.22
C THR A 142 1.64 -19.34 -8.88
N GLU A 143 2.26 -20.51 -8.64
CA GLU A 143 1.53 -21.74 -8.27
C GLU A 143 0.84 -21.61 -6.91
N ILE A 144 1.45 -20.89 -5.95
CA ILE A 144 0.83 -20.60 -4.66
C ILE A 144 -0.43 -19.75 -4.86
N LEU A 145 -0.36 -18.70 -5.69
CA LEU A 145 -1.52 -17.84 -5.98
C LEU A 145 -2.64 -18.62 -6.68
N GLU A 146 -2.30 -19.47 -7.65
CA GLU A 146 -3.26 -20.35 -8.33
C GLU A 146 -3.91 -21.33 -7.35
N LYS A 147 -3.12 -21.89 -6.43
CA LYS A 147 -3.63 -22.80 -5.41
C LYS A 147 -4.57 -22.10 -4.43
N LEU A 148 -4.21 -20.90 -3.96
CA LEU A 148 -5.08 -20.10 -3.11
C LEU A 148 -6.42 -19.80 -3.80
N ALA A 149 -6.40 -19.45 -5.08
CA ALA A 149 -7.60 -19.18 -5.86
C ALA A 149 -8.56 -20.40 -5.93
N GLN A 150 -8.02 -21.63 -5.97
CA GLN A 150 -8.84 -22.86 -5.93
C GLN A 150 -9.64 -23.01 -4.62
N TYR A 151 -9.14 -22.38 -3.53
CA TYR A 151 -9.81 -22.36 -2.22
C TYR A 151 -10.56 -21.05 -1.96
N ASN A 152 -10.84 -20.28 -3.02
CA ASN A 152 -11.53 -18.99 -2.94
C ASN A 152 -10.77 -17.96 -2.03
N ALA A 153 -9.45 -18.06 -1.97
CA ALA A 153 -8.58 -17.13 -1.28
C ALA A 153 -7.81 -16.31 -2.30
N GLU A 154 -7.91 -14.98 -2.22
CA GLU A 154 -7.18 -14.08 -3.10
C GLU A 154 -5.83 -13.72 -2.51
N GLY A 155 -4.76 -13.99 -3.25
CA GLY A 155 -3.42 -13.49 -2.98
C GLY A 155 -2.95 -12.60 -4.13
N ARG A 156 -2.00 -11.71 -3.85
CA ARG A 156 -1.37 -10.85 -4.85
C ARG A 156 0.14 -10.76 -4.59
N PRO A 157 0.96 -10.64 -5.64
CA PRO A 157 2.38 -10.31 -5.46
C PRO A 157 2.53 -8.98 -4.71
N VAL A 158 3.58 -8.86 -3.91
CA VAL A 158 3.97 -7.56 -3.32
C VAL A 158 4.23 -6.55 -4.45
N TRP A 159 3.90 -5.29 -4.21
CA TRP A 159 3.97 -4.25 -5.24
C TRP A 159 5.37 -4.11 -5.84
N LYS A 160 5.40 -4.03 -7.15
CA LYS A 160 6.60 -3.69 -7.88
C LYS A 160 7.07 -2.29 -7.45
N PRO A 161 8.34 -2.12 -7.04
CA PRO A 161 8.89 -0.83 -6.65
C PRO A 161 8.74 0.24 -7.74
N MET A 162 8.54 1.49 -7.35
CA MET A 162 8.27 2.59 -8.28
C MET A 162 9.37 2.79 -9.32
N HIS A 163 10.64 2.65 -8.94
CA HIS A 163 11.77 2.75 -9.88
C HIS A 163 11.80 1.64 -10.93
N MET A 164 11.13 0.52 -10.68
CA MET A 164 10.99 -0.59 -11.64
C MET A 164 9.76 -0.44 -12.55
N GLN A 165 8.91 0.57 -12.33
CA GLN A 165 7.75 0.80 -13.20
C GLN A 165 8.20 1.36 -14.54
N PRO A 166 7.69 0.82 -15.68
CA PRO A 166 8.11 1.25 -17.03
C PRO A 166 8.02 2.76 -17.27
N ILE A 167 7.02 3.41 -16.68
CA ILE A 167 6.81 4.85 -16.79
C ILE A 167 7.95 5.68 -16.15
N TYR A 168 8.68 5.11 -15.20
CA TYR A 168 9.75 5.80 -14.45
C TYR A 168 11.16 5.35 -14.86
N ARG A 169 11.32 4.50 -15.89
CA ARG A 169 12.63 3.98 -16.31
C ARG A 169 13.66 5.06 -16.66
N MET A 170 13.17 6.23 -17.12
CA MET A 170 14.02 7.37 -17.46
C MET A 170 14.33 8.31 -16.29
N ASN A 171 13.78 8.04 -15.11
CA ASN A 171 14.01 8.82 -13.92
C ASN A 171 15.26 8.33 -13.18
N GLY A 172 15.96 9.27 -12.52
CA GLY A 172 17.07 8.90 -11.64
C GLY A 172 16.60 8.07 -10.45
N PHE A 173 17.44 7.14 -10.00
CA PHE A 173 17.23 6.36 -8.79
C PHE A 173 18.37 6.64 -7.81
N VAL A 174 18.00 7.03 -6.59
CA VAL A 174 18.97 7.32 -5.52
C VAL A 174 19.05 6.10 -4.59
N THR A 175 20.24 5.52 -4.49
CA THR A 175 20.59 4.51 -3.50
C THR A 175 21.35 5.15 -2.34
N ARG A 176 21.22 4.61 -1.14
CA ARG A 176 22.07 4.94 0.00
C ARG A 176 23.36 4.15 -0.05
#